data_5998e4baabf0d171f716ed46dd324a01
#
_entry.id   5998e4baabf0d171f716ed46dd324a01
#
_cell.length_a   1.000
_cell.length_b   1.000
_cell.length_c   1.000
_cell.angle_alpha   90.00
_cell.angle_beta   90.00
_cell.angle_gamma   90.00
#
_symmetry.space_group_name_H-M   'P 1'
#
loop_
_entity.id
_entity.type
_entity.pdbx_description
1 polymer ?
#
loop_
_entity_poly.entity_id
_entity_poly.type
_entity_poly.pdbx_seq_one_letter_code
_entity_poly.pdbx_strand_id
1 'polypeptide(L)'
;MNNKHFTATIEVSKPPQDVFNRITKDVDKWWGGNDLAGSSEKLNDEFIIHHPGAHYSKQKLVEIIPNEKIVWLVIESTLYWLQKDKHEWENTKMIFEITTKDDKTVLHFTHEGLVPEKECYLLCQEGWNIVIKDYLFHFITDGKPHF
;
A
#
# COMPACT_ATOMS: atom_id res chain seq x y z
N MET A 1 -24.93 -5.25 3.09
CA MET A 1 -23.95 -4.47 3.07
C MET A 1 -22.76 -5.03 2.51
N ASN A 2 -22.29 -4.43 1.56
CA ASN A 2 -21.19 -4.91 0.87
C ASN A 2 -19.99 -4.11 1.14
N ASN A 3 -19.06 -4.68 1.83
CA ASN A 3 -17.78 -4.07 1.98
C ASN A 3 -16.88 -4.60 0.89
N LYS A 4 -17.05 -4.06 -0.30
CA LYS A 4 -16.28 -4.54 -1.43
C LYS A 4 -15.02 -3.74 -1.62
N HIS A 5 -14.32 -3.48 -0.52
CA HIS A 5 -13.02 -2.82 -0.58
C HIS A 5 -12.04 -3.71 -1.32
N PHE A 6 -11.12 -3.10 -2.04
CA PHE A 6 -10.09 -3.87 -2.73
C PHE A 6 -9.20 -4.59 -1.72
N THR A 7 -8.91 -5.86 -1.97
CA THR A 7 -7.99 -6.65 -1.14
C THR A 7 -7.03 -7.41 -2.01
N ALA A 8 -5.86 -7.73 -1.45
CA ALA A 8 -4.88 -8.59 -2.10
C ALA A 8 -4.13 -9.34 -1.01
N THR A 9 -3.84 -10.61 -1.24
CA THR A 9 -3.16 -11.46 -0.26
C THR A 9 -1.97 -12.13 -0.91
N ILE A 10 -0.81 -12.12 -0.22
CA ILE A 10 0.38 -12.85 -0.68
C ILE A 10 0.92 -13.69 0.47
N GLU A 11 1.61 -14.78 0.11
CA GLU A 11 2.30 -15.64 1.08
C GLU A 11 3.78 -15.64 0.72
N VAL A 12 4.62 -15.47 1.72
CA VAL A 12 6.07 -15.43 1.51
C VAL A 12 6.78 -16.31 2.52
N SER A 13 7.99 -16.79 2.15
CA SER A 13 8.80 -17.64 3.01
C SER A 13 9.80 -16.82 3.80
N LYS A 14 9.35 -15.70 4.39
CA LYS A 14 10.14 -14.83 5.23
C LYS A 14 9.42 -14.59 6.54
N PRO A 15 10.13 -14.36 7.65
CA PRO A 15 9.45 -14.14 8.94
C PRO A 15 8.63 -12.86 8.93
N PRO A 16 7.62 -12.75 9.80
CA PRO A 16 6.79 -11.53 9.90
C PRO A 16 7.61 -10.25 10.09
N GLN A 17 8.70 -10.32 10.83
CA GLN A 17 9.55 -9.15 11.05
C GLN A 17 10.15 -8.64 9.74
N ASP A 18 10.59 -9.55 8.86
CA ASP A 18 11.14 -9.16 7.57
C ASP A 18 10.07 -8.50 6.69
N VAL A 19 8.87 -9.08 6.67
CA VAL A 19 7.74 -8.52 5.91
C VAL A 19 7.43 -7.11 6.43
N PHE A 20 7.29 -6.98 7.74
CA PHE A 20 7.00 -5.70 8.38
C PHE A 20 8.06 -4.64 8.04
N ASN A 21 9.34 -5.01 8.17
CA ASN A 21 10.43 -4.07 7.92
C ASN A 21 10.51 -3.66 6.45
N ARG A 22 10.29 -4.58 5.53
CA ARG A 22 10.31 -4.26 4.10
C ARG A 22 9.21 -3.28 3.73
N ILE A 23 8.04 -3.42 4.35
CA ILE A 23 6.93 -2.52 4.07
C ILE A 23 7.21 -1.13 4.63
N THR A 24 7.66 -1.04 5.89
CA THR A 24 7.75 0.25 6.58
C THR A 24 8.99 1.04 6.22
N LYS A 25 10.13 0.38 6.04
CA LYS A 25 11.40 1.09 5.88
C LYS A 25 11.76 1.38 4.45
N ASP A 26 11.23 0.61 3.51
CA ASP A 26 11.70 0.67 2.13
C ASP A 26 10.57 0.89 1.13
N VAL A 27 9.64 1.79 1.46
CA VAL A 27 8.49 2.06 0.57
C VAL A 27 8.94 2.44 -0.82
N ASP A 28 10.04 3.18 -0.93
CA ASP A 28 10.58 3.60 -2.23
C ASP A 28 11.05 2.44 -3.10
N LYS A 29 11.27 1.28 -2.50
CA LYS A 29 11.77 0.12 -3.25
C LYS A 29 10.68 -0.78 -3.77
N TRP A 30 9.44 -0.56 -3.35
CA TRP A 30 8.33 -1.33 -3.89
C TRP A 30 7.14 -0.44 -4.29
N TRP A 31 7.08 0.79 -3.82
CA TRP A 31 6.03 1.74 -4.19
C TRP A 31 6.63 3.14 -4.21
N GLY A 32 6.45 3.87 -5.30
CA GLY A 32 6.85 5.26 -5.39
C GLY A 32 8.24 5.53 -5.95
N GLY A 33 9.14 4.58 -5.85
CA GLY A 33 10.48 4.75 -6.39
C GLY A 33 11.17 6.00 -5.88
N ASN A 34 11.86 6.71 -6.77
CA ASN A 34 12.65 7.89 -6.40
C ASN A 34 11.81 9.12 -6.08
N ASP A 35 10.50 9.06 -6.33
CA ASP A 35 9.62 10.19 -6.09
C ASP A 35 8.94 10.10 -4.73
N LEU A 36 9.46 9.30 -3.83
CA LEU A 36 8.96 9.21 -2.48
C LEU A 36 9.64 10.25 -1.59
N ALA A 37 8.86 10.95 -0.78
CA ALA A 37 9.38 11.88 0.22
C ALA A 37 8.73 11.56 1.56
N GLY A 38 9.52 11.57 2.65
CA GLY A 38 9.01 11.27 3.98
C GLY A 38 9.32 9.86 4.43
N SER A 39 8.63 9.39 5.45
CA SER A 39 8.88 8.07 6.01
C SER A 39 7.61 7.42 6.54
N SER A 40 7.69 6.10 6.81
CA SER A 40 6.57 5.30 7.30
C SER A 40 7.04 4.34 8.38
N GLU A 41 7.84 4.84 9.34
CA GLU A 41 8.42 3.98 10.37
C GLU A 41 7.82 4.17 11.76
N LYS A 42 7.29 5.36 12.04
CA LYS A 42 6.76 5.69 13.36
C LYS A 42 5.34 6.22 13.25
N LEU A 43 4.58 6.02 14.31
CA LEU A 43 3.23 6.58 14.37
C LEU A 43 3.25 8.06 14.06
N ASN A 44 2.34 8.50 13.23
CA ASN A 44 2.18 9.87 12.73
C ASN A 44 3.19 10.29 11.67
N ASP A 45 4.10 9.41 11.26
CA ASP A 45 4.95 9.69 10.12
C ASP A 45 4.09 9.90 8.87
N GLU A 46 4.54 10.78 7.97
CA GLU A 46 3.84 11.07 6.72
C GLU A 46 4.81 10.90 5.56
N PHE A 47 4.28 10.41 4.45
CA PHE A 47 5.09 10.31 3.24
C PHE A 47 4.25 10.60 2.01
N ILE A 48 4.92 11.06 0.97
CA ILE A 48 4.29 11.44 -0.29
C ILE A 48 4.78 10.52 -1.39
N ILE A 49 3.84 10.03 -2.19
CA ILE A 49 4.10 9.33 -3.44
C ILE A 49 3.69 10.27 -4.56
N HIS A 50 4.60 10.54 -5.49
CA HIS A 50 4.32 11.46 -6.58
C HIS A 50 4.86 10.92 -7.90
N HIS A 51 3.96 10.70 -8.86
CA HIS A 51 4.30 10.36 -10.23
C HIS A 51 3.76 11.48 -11.09
N PRO A 52 4.63 12.38 -11.60
CA PRO A 52 4.18 13.57 -12.33
C PRO A 52 3.18 13.25 -13.42
N GLY A 53 2.08 14.03 -13.45
CA GLY A 53 1.04 13.85 -14.46
C GLY A 53 0.09 12.70 -14.23
N ALA A 54 0.34 11.87 -13.22
CA ALA A 54 -0.49 10.68 -12.98
C ALA A 54 -1.03 10.63 -11.55
N HIS A 55 -0.14 10.64 -10.55
CA HIS A 55 -0.53 10.31 -9.18
C HIS A 55 0.18 11.20 -8.18
N TYR A 56 -0.58 11.72 -7.23
CA TYR A 56 -0.05 12.37 -6.02
C TYR A 56 -0.86 11.85 -4.85
N SER A 57 -0.20 11.38 -3.81
CA SER A 57 -0.89 11.06 -2.57
C SER A 57 0.02 11.25 -1.37
N LYS A 58 -0.56 11.68 -0.27
CA LYS A 58 0.15 11.84 0.99
C LYS A 58 -0.53 10.94 2.02
N GLN A 59 0.25 10.06 2.60
CA GLN A 59 -0.22 9.07 3.56
C GLN A 59 0.33 9.37 4.94
N LYS A 60 -0.49 9.11 5.96
CA LYS A 60 -0.08 9.25 7.36
C LYS A 60 -0.20 7.90 8.04
N LEU A 61 0.84 7.51 8.78
CA LEU A 61 0.84 6.26 9.55
C LEU A 61 0.00 6.46 10.79
N VAL A 62 -1.21 5.88 10.81
CA VAL A 62 -2.17 6.10 11.90
C VAL A 62 -2.29 4.91 12.85
N GLU A 63 -1.79 3.75 12.47
CA GLU A 63 -1.75 2.60 13.37
C GLU A 63 -0.56 1.74 13.00
N ILE A 64 0.20 1.30 14.00
CA ILE A 64 1.34 0.43 13.78
C ILE A 64 1.47 -0.53 14.94
N ILE A 65 1.47 -1.83 14.63
CA ILE A 65 1.69 -2.89 15.61
C ILE A 65 2.85 -3.70 15.05
N PRO A 66 4.02 -3.67 15.68
CA PRO A 66 5.21 -4.34 15.12
C PRO A 66 4.95 -5.77 14.71
N ASN A 67 5.34 -6.10 13.49
CA ASN A 67 5.22 -7.42 12.88
C ASN A 67 3.80 -7.91 12.65
N GLU A 68 2.78 -7.07 12.88
CA GLU A 68 1.39 -7.50 12.77
C GLU A 68 0.52 -6.59 11.91
N LYS A 69 0.68 -5.27 12.01
CA LYS A 69 -0.27 -4.38 11.34
C LYS A 69 0.31 -3.00 11.05
N ILE A 70 -0.04 -2.47 9.89
CA ILE A 70 0.31 -1.12 9.48
C ILE A 70 -0.92 -0.51 8.83
N VAL A 71 -1.30 0.71 9.22
CA VAL A 71 -2.42 1.41 8.59
C VAL A 71 -1.96 2.79 8.16
N TRP A 72 -2.14 3.09 6.88
CA TRP A 72 -1.90 4.41 6.32
C TRP A 72 -3.25 5.06 6.00
N LEU A 73 -3.45 6.29 6.48
CA LEU A 73 -4.60 7.10 6.09
C LEU A 73 -4.16 8.03 4.96
N VAL A 74 -4.89 8.03 3.85
CA VAL A 74 -4.60 8.94 2.75
C VAL A 74 -5.21 10.30 3.13
N ILE A 75 -4.35 11.28 3.41
CA ILE A 75 -4.82 12.59 3.84
C ILE A 75 -4.94 13.58 2.68
N GLU A 76 -4.20 13.36 1.59
CA GLU A 76 -4.31 14.15 0.37
C GLU A 76 -4.11 13.22 -0.82
N SER A 77 -4.86 13.43 -1.89
CA SER A 77 -4.57 12.70 -3.11
C SER A 77 -5.11 13.44 -4.33
N THR A 78 -4.41 13.28 -5.44
CA THR A 78 -4.85 13.75 -6.74
C THR A 78 -4.46 12.70 -7.76
N LEU A 79 -5.47 12.06 -8.34
CA LEU A 79 -5.27 11.15 -9.47
C LEU A 79 -5.63 11.94 -10.71
N TYR A 80 -4.61 12.45 -11.41
CA TYR A 80 -4.80 13.47 -12.46
C TYR A 80 -5.64 12.99 -13.63
N TRP A 81 -5.70 11.68 -13.85
CA TRP A 81 -6.42 11.08 -14.98
C TRP A 81 -7.91 10.86 -14.72
N LEU A 82 -8.38 11.09 -13.50
CA LEU A 82 -9.81 10.95 -13.21
C LEU A 82 -10.59 12.12 -13.78
N GLN A 83 -11.82 11.85 -14.19
CA GLN A 83 -12.67 12.84 -14.84
C GLN A 83 -13.63 13.52 -13.87
N LYS A 84 -14.11 12.78 -12.87
CA LYS A 84 -15.13 13.30 -11.97
C LYS A 84 -14.53 13.87 -10.70
N ASP A 85 -13.93 13.03 -9.88
CA ASP A 85 -13.36 13.46 -8.61
C ASP A 85 -11.93 12.97 -8.55
N LYS A 86 -10.99 13.89 -8.75
CA LYS A 86 -9.57 13.55 -8.75
C LYS A 86 -9.04 13.23 -7.36
N HIS A 87 -9.84 13.46 -6.33
CA HIS A 87 -9.46 13.27 -4.93
C HIS A 87 -10.12 12.06 -4.30
N GLU A 88 -10.49 11.06 -5.11
CA GLU A 88 -11.23 9.90 -4.63
C GLU A 88 -10.54 9.10 -3.53
N TRP A 89 -9.23 9.15 -3.48
CA TRP A 89 -8.49 8.41 -2.46
C TRP A 89 -8.45 9.10 -1.10
N GLU A 90 -8.80 10.38 -1.03
CA GLU A 90 -8.74 11.10 0.25
C GLU A 90 -9.65 10.48 1.28
N ASN A 91 -9.14 10.35 2.50
CA ASN A 91 -9.84 9.73 3.64
C ASN A 91 -10.02 8.22 3.51
N THR A 92 -9.35 7.58 2.56
CA THR A 92 -9.31 6.12 2.50
C THR A 92 -8.12 5.60 3.29
N LYS A 93 -8.10 4.29 3.58
CA LYS A 93 -7.03 3.69 4.36
C LYS A 93 -6.40 2.52 3.63
N MET A 94 -5.09 2.40 3.76
CA MET A 94 -4.35 1.24 3.27
C MET A 94 -3.93 0.43 4.47
N ILE A 95 -4.43 -0.79 4.57
CA ILE A 95 -4.27 -1.64 5.75
C ILE A 95 -3.46 -2.87 5.41
N PHE A 96 -2.35 -3.06 6.12
CA PHE A 96 -1.47 -4.22 5.95
C PHE A 96 -1.58 -5.06 7.21
N GLU A 97 -2.04 -6.31 7.07
CA GLU A 97 -2.16 -7.24 8.19
C GLU A 97 -1.25 -8.44 7.94
N ILE A 98 -0.42 -8.76 8.91
CA ILE A 98 0.59 -9.81 8.80
C ILE A 98 0.23 -10.93 9.76
N THR A 99 0.09 -12.15 9.23
CA THR A 99 -0.19 -13.33 10.03
C THR A 99 0.73 -14.47 9.58
N THR A 100 0.69 -15.57 10.28
CA THR A 100 1.45 -16.77 9.90
C THR A 100 0.49 -17.90 9.58
N LYS A 101 0.90 -18.76 8.65
CA LYS A 101 0.13 -19.92 8.26
C LYS A 101 1.12 -21.01 7.89
N ASP A 102 1.15 -22.07 8.66
CA ASP A 102 2.16 -23.12 8.53
C ASP A 102 3.54 -22.49 8.65
N ASP A 103 4.44 -22.67 7.69
CA ASP A 103 5.78 -22.06 7.74
C ASP A 103 5.87 -20.79 6.91
N LYS A 104 4.73 -20.20 6.58
CA LYS A 104 4.69 -19.02 5.71
C LYS A 104 4.18 -17.82 6.46
N THR A 105 4.55 -16.64 5.98
CA THR A 105 3.96 -15.38 6.43
C THR A 105 2.96 -14.93 5.39
N VAL A 106 1.76 -14.58 5.85
CA VAL A 106 0.67 -14.11 4.99
C VAL A 106 0.52 -12.62 5.19
N LEU A 107 0.59 -11.87 4.09
CA LEU A 107 0.29 -10.45 4.10
C LEU A 107 -1.06 -10.24 3.43
N HIS A 108 -2.00 -9.66 4.18
CA HIS A 108 -3.30 -9.29 3.67
C HIS A 108 -3.39 -7.78 3.57
N PHE A 109 -3.56 -7.27 2.35
CA PHE A 109 -3.66 -5.85 2.08
C PHE A 109 -5.09 -5.48 1.76
N THR A 110 -5.58 -4.39 2.34
CA THR A 110 -6.90 -3.85 2.05
C THR A 110 -6.77 -2.36 1.78
N HIS A 111 -7.33 -1.87 0.68
CA HIS A 111 -7.48 -0.44 0.48
C HIS A 111 -8.94 -0.11 0.83
N GLU A 112 -9.15 0.21 2.09
CA GLU A 112 -10.48 0.52 2.60
C GLU A 112 -10.98 1.82 2.00
N GLY A 113 -12.11 1.78 1.34
CA GLY A 113 -12.64 2.93 0.61
C GLY A 113 -12.45 2.81 -0.90
N LEU A 114 -11.59 1.91 -1.37
CA LEU A 114 -11.48 1.65 -2.80
C LEU A 114 -12.52 0.59 -3.16
N VAL A 115 -13.63 1.05 -3.70
CA VAL A 115 -14.80 0.21 -3.96
C VAL A 115 -15.22 0.34 -5.42
N PRO A 116 -15.98 -0.64 -5.97
CA PRO A 116 -16.38 -0.63 -7.39
C PRO A 116 -17.11 0.62 -7.84
N GLU A 117 -17.73 1.36 -6.93
CA GLU A 117 -18.44 2.59 -7.27
C GLU A 117 -17.50 3.76 -7.60
N LYS A 118 -16.23 3.66 -7.23
CA LYS A 118 -15.25 4.71 -7.53
C LYS A 118 -14.85 4.65 -8.99
N GLU A 119 -14.66 5.81 -9.60
CA GLU A 119 -14.24 5.90 -11.00
C GLU A 119 -12.89 5.19 -11.21
N CYS A 120 -11.98 5.31 -10.27
CA CYS A 120 -10.64 4.74 -10.43
C CYS A 120 -10.59 3.22 -10.22
N TYR A 121 -11.66 2.60 -9.74
CA TYR A 121 -11.57 1.25 -9.18
C TYR A 121 -10.84 0.23 -10.07
N LEU A 122 -11.21 0.12 -11.33
CA LEU A 122 -10.60 -0.90 -12.20
C LEU A 122 -9.12 -0.68 -12.41
N LEU A 123 -8.70 0.56 -12.67
CA LEU A 123 -7.28 0.85 -12.88
C LEU A 123 -6.49 0.82 -11.59
N CYS A 124 -7.09 1.28 -10.49
CA CYS A 124 -6.42 1.23 -9.19
C CYS A 124 -6.28 -0.20 -8.69
N GLN A 125 -7.29 -1.04 -8.93
CA GLN A 125 -7.22 -2.46 -8.62
C GLN A 125 -6.08 -3.13 -9.38
N GLU A 126 -5.97 -2.85 -10.68
CA GLU A 126 -4.92 -3.39 -11.50
C GLU A 126 -3.54 -2.92 -11.02
N GLY A 127 -3.42 -1.64 -10.70
CA GLY A 127 -2.18 -1.08 -10.18
C GLY A 127 -1.78 -1.72 -8.85
N TRP A 128 -2.73 -1.86 -7.92
CA TRP A 128 -2.44 -2.49 -6.64
C TRP A 128 -2.04 -3.97 -6.79
N ASN A 129 -2.68 -4.69 -7.72
CA ASN A 129 -2.29 -6.07 -7.95
C ASN A 129 -0.83 -6.16 -8.41
N ILE A 130 -0.39 -5.23 -9.25
CA ILE A 130 1.01 -5.18 -9.68
C ILE A 130 1.91 -4.81 -8.51
N VAL A 131 1.56 -3.76 -7.77
CA VAL A 131 2.40 -3.26 -6.68
C VAL A 131 2.53 -4.30 -5.56
N ILE A 132 1.42 -4.93 -5.16
CA ILE A 132 1.44 -5.87 -4.04
C ILE A 132 1.91 -7.25 -4.48
N LYS A 133 1.37 -7.79 -5.56
CA LYS A 133 1.64 -9.19 -5.93
C LYS A 133 2.91 -9.39 -6.74
N ASP A 134 3.42 -8.32 -7.35
CA ASP A 134 4.67 -8.39 -8.09
C ASP A 134 5.76 -7.63 -7.35
N TYR A 135 5.66 -6.30 -7.27
CA TYR A 135 6.74 -5.48 -6.74
C TYR A 135 7.05 -5.77 -5.28
N LEU A 136 6.04 -5.72 -4.43
CA LEU A 136 6.26 -5.96 -3.00
C LEU A 136 6.61 -7.42 -2.72
N PHE A 137 5.91 -8.34 -3.37
CA PHE A 137 6.20 -9.77 -3.19
C PHE A 137 7.66 -10.09 -3.47
N HIS A 138 8.18 -9.65 -4.63
CA HIS A 138 9.56 -9.94 -5.00
C HIS A 138 10.56 -9.17 -4.15
N PHE A 139 10.23 -7.92 -3.79
CA PHE A 139 11.10 -7.16 -2.91
C PHE A 139 11.24 -7.84 -1.54
N ILE A 140 10.14 -8.36 -0.99
CA ILE A 140 10.21 -9.08 0.29
C ILE A 140 11.10 -10.31 0.15
N THR A 141 11.01 -11.02 -0.96
CA THR A 141 11.72 -12.29 -1.12
C THR A 141 13.20 -12.12 -1.45
N ASP A 142 13.59 -11.12 -2.23
CA ASP A 142 15.00 -10.98 -2.65
C ASP A 142 15.66 -9.65 -2.26
N GLY A 143 14.92 -8.70 -1.73
CA GLY A 143 15.47 -7.43 -1.27
C GLY A 143 15.79 -6.44 -2.38
N LYS A 144 15.29 -6.66 -3.59
CA LYS A 144 15.60 -5.81 -4.75
C LYS A 144 14.34 -5.20 -5.34
N PRO A 145 14.43 -3.94 -5.84
CA PRO A 145 13.29 -3.35 -6.55
C PRO A 145 12.99 -4.14 -7.83
N HIS A 146 11.69 -4.22 -8.17
CA HIS A 146 11.23 -4.97 -9.34
C HIS A 146 10.33 -4.16 -10.27
N PHE A 147 10.24 -2.85 -10.03
CA PHE A 147 9.45 -1.97 -10.91
C PHE A 147 10.31 -1.37 -12.01
#